data_037e0d5a008bd4cda8700502d55f2675
#
_entry.id   037e0d5a008bd4cda8700502d55f2675
#
_cell.length_a   1.000
_cell.length_b   1.000
_cell.length_c   1.000
_cell.angle_alpha   90.00
_cell.angle_beta   90.00
_cell.angle_gamma   90.00
#
_symmetry.space_group_name_H-M   'P 1'
#
loop_
_entity.id
_entity.type
_entity.pdbx_description
1 polymer ?
#
loop_
_entity_poly.entity_id
_entity_poly.type
_entity_poly.pdbx_seq_one_letter_code
_entity_poly.pdbx_strand_id
1 'polypeptide(L)'
;SSLVIGVTSLGDIKKVGRIGVKTVAYYLVTTAFAIVIGLAIGTIMQPGVGLHMAADTAKVAAKAAPPISKVIIDIFPTNPLEAMVKANMRQIIVCSLFVGTGITVVGEKANALKHTIDGLAEVSYKIVGMIMAVAPIGVFGLITPVVASNGPAVLLPLLKVVIAVYLACLLHAVFVYGSMIKFLAGMSFIKFIKGIAPASLMAFSSCSSGGTLPLTMSCAQKLGASKEVSSFVLPLGATINMDGTAAYQGVCALFIAQLYGIDLTASQYMTIIVTGTLASIGTAGVPGAGFIMLTMILTSLGLPLEGSALIAGIDRILDMPRTSVNITGDAAVTLLVDKSEKKHAEAEAPLY
;
A
#
# COMPACT_ATOMS: atom_id res chain seq x y z
N SER A 1 15.14 -1.28 2.17
CA SER A 1 15.47 -2.74 2.19
C SER A 1 14.37 -3.58 1.56
N SER A 2 13.10 -3.55 2.03
CA SER A 2 12.00 -4.40 1.52
C SER A 2 11.75 -4.28 0.02
N LEU A 3 11.86 -3.09 -0.57
CA LEU A 3 11.79 -2.88 -2.01
C LEU A 3 12.90 -3.57 -2.78
N VAL A 4 14.12 -3.47 -2.28
CA VAL A 4 15.28 -4.13 -2.90
C VAL A 4 15.06 -5.64 -2.90
N ILE A 5 14.58 -6.20 -1.78
CA ILE A 5 14.23 -7.63 -1.66
C ILE A 5 13.15 -8.02 -2.66
N GLY A 6 12.06 -7.23 -2.76
CA GLY A 6 10.98 -7.47 -3.72
C GLY A 6 11.51 -7.58 -5.15
N VAL A 7 12.36 -6.65 -5.56
CA VAL A 7 12.97 -6.66 -6.90
C VAL A 7 13.95 -7.83 -7.09
N THR A 8 14.81 -8.12 -6.10
CA THR A 8 15.79 -9.21 -6.20
C THR A 8 15.17 -10.62 -6.14
N SER A 9 13.93 -10.74 -5.62
CA SER A 9 13.19 -12.01 -5.64
C SER A 9 12.76 -12.44 -7.05
N LEU A 10 12.91 -11.55 -8.04
CA LEU A 10 12.55 -11.80 -9.44
C LEU A 10 13.44 -12.83 -10.16
N GLY A 11 14.59 -13.22 -9.65
CA GLY A 11 15.41 -14.36 -10.13
C GLY A 11 15.79 -14.33 -11.62
N ASP A 12 15.38 -15.30 -12.41
CA ASP A 12 15.74 -15.44 -13.83
C ASP A 12 15.04 -14.41 -14.73
N ILE A 13 15.83 -13.59 -15.43
CA ILE A 13 15.44 -12.33 -16.07
C ILE A 13 14.46 -12.52 -17.26
N LYS A 14 14.49 -13.61 -17.99
CA LYS A 14 13.69 -13.74 -19.22
C LYS A 14 12.25 -14.20 -18.99
N LYS A 15 12.05 -15.26 -18.22
CA LYS A 15 10.71 -15.77 -17.90
C LYS A 15 10.03 -14.92 -16.83
N VAL A 16 10.82 -14.53 -15.87
CA VAL A 16 10.45 -13.68 -14.75
C VAL A 16 10.18 -12.25 -15.18
N GLY A 17 10.89 -11.74 -16.17
CA GLY A 17 10.63 -10.40 -16.71
C GLY A 17 9.20 -10.24 -17.20
N ARG A 18 8.66 -11.20 -17.96
CA ARG A 18 7.28 -11.14 -18.47
C ARG A 18 6.23 -11.24 -17.36
N ILE A 19 6.40 -12.20 -16.47
CA ILE A 19 5.52 -12.38 -15.30
C ILE A 19 5.62 -11.15 -14.38
N GLY A 20 6.84 -10.69 -14.10
CA GLY A 20 7.11 -9.54 -13.24
C GLY A 20 6.49 -8.24 -13.77
N VAL A 21 6.71 -7.92 -15.05
CA VAL A 21 6.12 -6.72 -15.68
C VAL A 21 4.59 -6.76 -15.64
N LYS A 22 3.98 -7.91 -16.00
CA LYS A 22 2.52 -8.07 -15.90
C LYS A 22 2.02 -7.87 -14.48
N THR A 23 2.69 -8.48 -13.51
CA THR A 23 2.33 -8.41 -12.09
C THR A 23 2.40 -6.98 -11.57
N VAL A 24 3.53 -6.30 -11.80
CA VAL A 24 3.72 -4.90 -11.38
C VAL A 24 2.70 -3.98 -12.06
N ALA A 25 2.44 -4.17 -13.35
CA ALA A 25 1.45 -3.38 -14.07
C ALA A 25 0.04 -3.54 -13.47
N TYR A 26 -0.38 -4.77 -13.15
CA TYR A 26 -1.65 -5.00 -12.45
C TYR A 26 -1.69 -4.30 -11.09
N TYR A 27 -0.65 -4.45 -10.28
CA TYR A 27 -0.59 -3.83 -8.95
C TYR A 27 -0.64 -2.30 -9.02
N LEU A 28 0.09 -1.67 -9.94
CA LEU A 28 0.04 -0.21 -10.09
C LEU A 28 -1.34 0.29 -10.51
N VAL A 29 -1.99 -0.42 -11.43
CA VAL A 29 -3.33 -0.07 -11.90
C VAL A 29 -4.35 -0.25 -10.78
N THR A 30 -4.35 -1.37 -10.07
CA THR A 30 -5.31 -1.61 -8.98
C THR A 30 -5.09 -0.66 -7.82
N THR A 31 -3.84 -0.32 -7.50
CA THR A 31 -3.50 0.66 -6.45
C THR A 31 -4.00 2.06 -6.81
N ALA A 32 -3.83 2.50 -8.07
CA ALA A 32 -4.35 3.78 -8.51
C ALA A 32 -5.89 3.83 -8.38
N PHE A 33 -6.60 2.77 -8.78
CA PHE A 33 -8.04 2.66 -8.56
C PHE A 33 -8.42 2.67 -7.08
N ALA A 34 -7.64 2.02 -6.23
CA ALA A 34 -7.89 2.00 -4.79
C ALA A 34 -7.82 3.41 -4.18
N ILE A 35 -6.82 4.21 -4.55
CA ILE A 35 -6.70 5.59 -4.09
C ILE A 35 -7.87 6.43 -4.60
N VAL A 36 -8.25 6.31 -5.87
CA VAL A 36 -9.37 7.04 -6.45
C VAL A 36 -10.68 6.70 -5.71
N ILE A 37 -10.92 5.43 -5.39
CA ILE A 37 -12.08 5.00 -4.59
C ILE A 37 -12.00 5.62 -3.18
N GLY A 38 -10.82 5.59 -2.54
CA GLY A 38 -10.62 6.21 -1.23
C GLY A 38 -10.91 7.71 -1.23
N LEU A 39 -10.40 8.43 -2.23
CA LEU A 39 -10.67 9.86 -2.42
C LEU A 39 -12.16 10.13 -2.68
N ALA A 40 -12.81 9.34 -3.52
CA ALA A 40 -14.23 9.49 -3.80
C ALA A 40 -15.07 9.28 -2.52
N ILE A 41 -14.82 8.24 -1.75
CA ILE A 41 -15.50 7.98 -0.48
C ILE A 41 -15.23 9.08 0.55
N GLY A 42 -13.97 9.53 0.69
CA GLY A 42 -13.61 10.63 1.59
C GLY A 42 -14.30 11.96 1.21
N THR A 43 -14.48 12.21 -0.09
CA THR A 43 -15.19 13.39 -0.59
C THR A 43 -16.71 13.28 -0.33
N ILE A 44 -17.30 12.10 -0.51
CA ILE A 44 -18.76 11.88 -0.32
C ILE A 44 -19.12 11.89 1.18
N MET A 45 -18.35 11.18 2.00
CA MET A 45 -18.66 11.00 3.42
C MET A 45 -18.21 12.17 4.30
N GLN A 46 -17.27 12.98 3.82
CA GLN A 46 -16.75 14.17 4.50
C GLN A 46 -16.44 13.91 6.00
N PRO A 47 -15.58 12.93 6.33
CA PRO A 47 -15.40 12.48 7.71
C PRO A 47 -14.78 13.56 8.62
N GLY A 48 -14.04 14.54 8.08
CA GLY A 48 -13.39 15.60 8.85
C GLY A 48 -14.22 16.86 9.02
N VAL A 49 -15.34 17.01 8.30
CA VAL A 49 -16.18 18.20 8.38
C VAL A 49 -16.91 18.26 9.73
N GLY A 50 -16.88 19.46 10.33
CA GLY A 50 -17.50 19.72 11.63
C GLY A 50 -16.57 19.56 12.85
N LEU A 51 -15.35 19.11 12.64
CA LEU A 51 -14.28 19.16 13.63
C LEU A 51 -13.24 20.18 13.15
N HIS A 52 -13.07 21.27 13.88
CA HIS A 52 -12.09 22.32 13.55
C HIS A 52 -10.93 22.23 14.55
N MET A 53 -9.79 21.78 14.09
CA MET A 53 -8.54 21.91 14.84
C MET A 53 -7.86 23.22 14.42
N ALA A 54 -7.47 24.03 15.40
CA ALA A 54 -6.66 25.21 15.14
C ALA A 54 -5.28 24.75 14.62
N ALA A 55 -5.06 24.90 13.33
CA ALA A 55 -3.71 24.81 12.81
C ALA A 55 -3.05 26.18 12.99
N ASP A 56 -1.74 26.17 13.21
CA ASP A 56 -0.94 27.37 12.99
C ASP A 56 -0.88 27.59 11.46
N THR A 57 -1.99 28.11 10.92
CA THR A 57 -2.23 28.29 9.48
C THR A 57 -1.17 29.15 8.79
N ALA A 58 -0.39 29.90 9.56
CA ALA A 58 0.76 30.66 9.06
C ALA A 58 1.85 29.78 8.44
N LYS A 59 1.93 28.47 8.82
CA LYS A 59 2.89 27.51 8.24
C LYS A 59 2.31 26.69 7.07
N VAL A 60 1.01 26.70 6.91
CA VAL A 60 0.28 25.98 5.84
C VAL A 60 0.03 26.89 4.63
N ALA A 61 0.63 28.13 4.63
CA ALA A 61 0.54 28.99 3.47
C ALA A 61 0.92 28.22 2.20
N ALA A 62 -0.07 28.04 1.35
CA ALA A 62 -0.07 27.28 0.12
C ALA A 62 1.28 27.31 -0.61
N LYS A 63 2.14 26.30 -0.39
CA LYS A 63 3.16 25.99 -1.39
C LYS A 63 2.38 25.66 -2.66
N ALA A 64 2.42 26.56 -3.63
CA ALA A 64 1.85 26.31 -4.94
C ALA A 64 2.31 24.93 -5.37
N ALA A 65 1.34 24.04 -5.68
CA ALA A 65 1.66 22.69 -6.08
C ALA A 65 2.63 22.73 -7.25
N PRO A 66 3.79 22.07 -7.18
CA PRO A 66 4.76 22.11 -8.27
C PRO A 66 4.12 21.53 -9.53
N PRO A 67 4.47 22.01 -10.72
CA PRO A 67 3.95 21.46 -11.97
C PRO A 67 4.26 19.96 -12.05
N ILE A 68 3.36 19.16 -12.63
CA ILE A 68 3.45 17.69 -12.72
C ILE A 68 4.79 17.25 -13.31
N SER A 69 5.32 17.97 -14.30
CA SER A 69 6.64 17.71 -14.88
C SER A 69 7.76 17.76 -13.85
N LYS A 70 7.73 18.74 -12.94
CA LYS A 70 8.70 18.84 -11.85
C LYS A 70 8.56 17.71 -10.85
N VAL A 71 7.33 17.31 -10.54
CA VAL A 71 7.07 16.14 -9.65
C VAL A 71 7.70 14.86 -10.22
N ILE A 72 7.58 14.65 -11.54
CA ILE A 72 8.14 13.47 -12.22
C ILE A 72 9.68 13.53 -12.25
N ILE A 73 10.27 14.68 -12.53
CA ILE A 73 11.73 14.84 -12.56
C ILE A 73 12.31 14.68 -11.15
N ASP A 74 11.68 15.28 -10.14
CA ASP A 74 12.13 15.26 -8.75
C ASP A 74 12.00 13.86 -8.09
N ILE A 75 11.40 12.88 -8.78
CA ILE A 75 11.37 11.46 -8.34
C ILE A 75 12.79 10.85 -8.40
N PHE A 76 13.62 11.29 -9.36
CA PHE A 76 14.98 10.76 -9.52
C PHE A 76 15.94 11.45 -8.57
N PRO A 77 16.67 10.71 -7.70
CA PRO A 77 17.62 11.30 -6.77
C PRO A 77 18.89 11.76 -7.50
N THR A 78 19.30 13.01 -7.27
CA THR A 78 20.62 13.49 -7.64
C THR A 78 21.68 12.97 -6.67
N ASN A 79 21.31 12.77 -5.40
CA ASN A 79 22.14 12.16 -4.36
C ASN A 79 21.31 11.20 -3.50
N PRO A 80 21.52 9.88 -3.59
CA PRO A 80 20.78 8.88 -2.81
C PRO A 80 20.92 9.05 -1.29
N LEU A 81 22.11 9.42 -0.80
CA LEU A 81 22.34 9.60 0.63
C LEU A 81 21.61 10.84 1.16
N GLU A 82 21.61 11.92 0.39
CA GLU A 82 20.86 13.12 0.73
C GLU A 82 19.36 12.86 0.78
N ALA A 83 18.84 12.04 -0.16
CA ALA A 83 17.46 11.62 -0.16
C ALA A 83 17.08 10.85 1.11
N MET A 84 17.97 9.99 1.60
CA MET A 84 17.78 9.25 2.87
C MET A 84 17.82 10.18 4.08
N VAL A 85 18.79 11.09 4.17
CA VAL A 85 18.91 12.05 5.28
C VAL A 85 17.71 13.00 5.35
N LYS A 86 17.23 13.47 4.18
CA LYS A 86 16.04 14.33 4.08
C LYS A 86 14.71 13.57 4.14
N ALA A 87 14.73 12.24 4.29
CA ALA A 87 13.54 11.38 4.26
C ALA A 87 12.68 11.58 3.01
N ASN A 88 13.31 11.89 1.84
CA ASN A 88 12.59 12.02 0.58
C ASN A 88 12.20 10.65 0.02
N MET A 89 11.05 10.15 0.48
CA MET A 89 10.63 8.77 0.20
C MET A 89 10.47 8.47 -1.28
N ARG A 90 10.02 9.43 -2.11
CA ARG A 90 9.91 9.23 -3.57
C ARG A 90 11.25 8.87 -4.18
N GLN A 91 12.28 9.64 -3.85
CA GLN A 91 13.65 9.40 -4.32
C GLN A 91 14.26 8.11 -3.72
N ILE A 92 13.96 7.81 -2.45
CA ILE A 92 14.39 6.57 -1.78
C ILE A 92 13.79 5.34 -2.48
N ILE A 93 12.50 5.38 -2.86
CA ILE A 93 11.82 4.32 -3.58
C ILE A 93 12.51 4.06 -4.91
N VAL A 94 12.71 5.10 -5.73
CA VAL A 94 13.35 4.96 -7.04
C VAL A 94 14.79 4.45 -6.91
N CYS A 95 15.55 4.96 -5.95
CA CYS A 95 16.90 4.46 -5.66
C CYS A 95 16.89 2.98 -5.28
N SER A 96 15.94 2.55 -4.44
CA SER A 96 15.80 1.14 -4.05
C SER A 96 15.46 0.24 -5.23
N LEU A 97 14.64 0.70 -6.17
CA LEU A 97 14.35 -0.03 -7.42
C LEU A 97 15.61 -0.21 -8.28
N PHE A 98 16.42 0.85 -8.44
CA PHE A 98 17.69 0.76 -9.17
C PHE A 98 18.69 -0.19 -8.50
N VAL A 99 18.84 -0.10 -7.18
CA VAL A 99 19.71 -1.01 -6.42
C VAL A 99 19.24 -2.46 -6.55
N GLY A 100 17.95 -2.72 -6.38
CA GLY A 100 17.37 -4.06 -6.54
C GLY A 100 17.59 -4.63 -7.94
N THR A 101 17.34 -3.82 -8.98
CA THR A 101 17.58 -4.20 -10.38
C THR A 101 19.08 -4.47 -10.60
N GLY A 102 19.96 -3.60 -10.11
CA GLY A 102 21.41 -3.79 -10.21
C GLY A 102 21.88 -5.10 -9.58
N ILE A 103 21.40 -5.43 -8.38
CA ILE A 103 21.69 -6.72 -7.72
C ILE A 103 21.22 -7.90 -8.57
N THR A 104 20.01 -7.82 -9.13
CA THR A 104 19.44 -8.87 -9.99
C THR A 104 20.26 -9.07 -11.26
N VAL A 105 20.70 -7.99 -11.91
CA VAL A 105 21.51 -8.02 -13.15
C VAL A 105 22.92 -8.56 -12.88
N VAL A 106 23.55 -8.15 -11.76
CA VAL A 106 24.91 -8.62 -11.38
C VAL A 106 24.89 -10.10 -10.97
N GLY A 107 23.78 -10.60 -10.42
CA GLY A 107 23.59 -11.99 -10.06
C GLY A 107 24.46 -12.42 -8.87
N GLU A 108 25.10 -13.60 -8.97
CA GLU A 108 25.81 -14.23 -7.85
C GLU A 108 26.87 -13.35 -7.17
N LYS A 109 27.56 -12.49 -7.94
CA LYS A 109 28.59 -11.59 -7.38
C LYS A 109 28.00 -10.57 -6.40
N ALA A 110 26.71 -10.29 -6.48
CA ALA A 110 25.99 -9.37 -5.59
C ALA A 110 25.34 -10.07 -4.38
N ASN A 111 25.50 -11.38 -4.20
CA ASN A 111 24.86 -12.14 -3.13
C ASN A 111 25.19 -11.59 -1.73
N ALA A 112 26.41 -11.17 -1.48
CA ALA A 112 26.80 -10.57 -0.20
C ALA A 112 25.98 -9.31 0.12
N LEU A 113 25.79 -8.42 -0.86
CA LEU A 113 24.98 -7.21 -0.71
C LEU A 113 23.49 -7.56 -0.52
N LYS A 114 22.98 -8.53 -1.28
CA LYS A 114 21.60 -9.03 -1.13
C LYS A 114 21.36 -9.53 0.29
N HIS A 115 22.20 -10.43 0.82
CA HIS A 115 22.07 -10.96 2.19
C HIS A 115 22.16 -9.87 3.25
N THR A 116 23.02 -8.86 3.06
CA THR A 116 23.10 -7.73 3.98
C THR A 116 21.80 -6.94 4.03
N ILE A 117 21.19 -6.68 2.87
CA ILE A 117 19.91 -5.95 2.77
C ILE A 117 18.76 -6.80 3.33
N ASP A 118 18.76 -8.11 3.10
CA ASP A 118 17.79 -9.04 3.68
C ASP A 118 17.87 -9.02 5.21
N GLY A 119 19.07 -9.13 5.79
CA GLY A 119 19.29 -9.04 7.23
C GLY A 119 18.84 -7.68 7.80
N LEU A 120 19.15 -6.59 7.10
CA LEU A 120 18.70 -5.25 7.51
C LEU A 120 17.16 -5.12 7.50
N ALA A 121 16.49 -5.75 6.55
CA ALA A 121 15.03 -5.75 6.51
C ALA A 121 14.43 -6.56 7.67
N GLU A 122 14.95 -7.76 7.95
CA GLU A 122 14.49 -8.59 9.06
C GLU A 122 14.64 -7.88 10.41
N VAL A 123 15.81 -7.25 10.65
CA VAL A 123 16.03 -6.44 11.85
C VAL A 123 15.06 -5.28 11.93
N SER A 124 14.84 -4.57 10.82
CA SER A 124 13.89 -3.45 10.76
C SER A 124 12.46 -3.90 11.07
N TYR A 125 12.01 -5.03 10.52
CA TYR A 125 10.69 -5.59 10.82
C TYR A 125 10.54 -5.96 12.30
N LYS A 126 11.61 -6.53 12.90
CA LYS A 126 11.59 -6.85 14.32
C LYS A 126 11.50 -5.58 15.19
N ILE A 127 12.26 -4.53 14.84
CA ILE A 127 12.19 -3.23 15.54
C ILE A 127 10.78 -2.64 15.45
N VAL A 128 10.17 -2.62 14.25
CA VAL A 128 8.78 -2.16 14.09
C VAL A 128 7.83 -2.98 14.95
N GLY A 129 7.98 -4.31 14.98
CA GLY A 129 7.16 -5.18 15.85
C GLY A 129 7.29 -4.84 17.34
N MET A 130 8.51 -4.52 17.81
CA MET A 130 8.75 -4.11 19.19
C MET A 130 8.08 -2.74 19.49
N ILE A 131 8.19 -1.78 18.58
CA ILE A 131 7.52 -0.46 18.71
C ILE A 131 6.01 -0.66 18.73
N MET A 132 5.46 -1.51 17.87
CA MET A 132 4.02 -1.79 17.80
C MET A 132 3.49 -2.51 19.06
N ALA A 133 4.33 -3.22 19.79
CA ALA A 133 3.93 -3.81 21.08
C ALA A 133 3.59 -2.76 22.15
N VAL A 134 4.26 -1.60 22.12
CA VAL A 134 3.97 -0.47 23.03
C VAL A 134 3.01 0.56 22.42
N ALA A 135 2.58 0.38 21.18
CA ALA A 135 1.67 1.29 20.49
C ALA A 135 0.37 1.59 21.26
N PRO A 136 -0.29 0.64 21.97
CA PRO A 136 -1.49 0.94 22.74
C PRO A 136 -1.29 2.07 23.78
N ILE A 137 -0.12 2.12 24.41
CA ILE A 137 0.23 3.18 25.39
C ILE A 137 0.39 4.51 24.65
N GLY A 138 1.09 4.52 23.53
CA GLY A 138 1.26 5.70 22.67
C GLY A 138 -0.08 6.22 22.14
N VAL A 139 -0.95 5.31 21.69
CA VAL A 139 -2.31 5.63 21.23
C VAL A 139 -3.13 6.29 22.34
N PHE A 140 -3.13 5.72 23.54
CA PHE A 140 -3.79 6.32 24.69
C PHE A 140 -3.26 7.74 24.99
N GLY A 141 -1.93 7.90 24.99
CA GLY A 141 -1.27 9.19 25.20
C GLY A 141 -1.59 10.23 24.12
N LEU A 142 -1.79 9.81 22.87
CA LEU A 142 -2.13 10.70 21.74
C LEU A 142 -3.62 11.10 21.73
N ILE A 143 -4.52 10.15 22.01
CA ILE A 143 -5.96 10.41 21.94
C ILE A 143 -6.45 11.17 23.19
N THR A 144 -5.90 10.87 24.37
CA THR A 144 -6.36 11.47 25.63
C THR A 144 -6.35 13.00 25.63
N PRO A 145 -5.26 13.70 25.25
CA PRO A 145 -5.26 15.16 25.18
C PRO A 145 -6.28 15.70 24.17
N VAL A 146 -6.46 15.01 23.04
CA VAL A 146 -7.41 15.45 22.00
C VAL A 146 -8.84 15.33 22.50
N VAL A 147 -9.21 14.22 23.14
CA VAL A 147 -10.55 14.04 23.71
C VAL A 147 -10.76 14.97 24.89
N ALA A 148 -9.73 15.21 25.71
CA ALA A 148 -9.80 16.13 26.84
C ALA A 148 -10.01 17.58 26.39
N SER A 149 -9.37 18.00 25.28
CA SER A 149 -9.47 19.37 24.76
C SER A 149 -10.73 19.62 23.94
N ASN A 150 -11.18 18.63 23.15
CA ASN A 150 -12.27 18.76 22.18
C ASN A 150 -13.55 18.05 22.62
N GLY A 151 -13.51 17.34 23.76
CA GLY A 151 -14.62 16.52 24.24
C GLY A 151 -14.81 15.23 23.44
N PRO A 152 -15.80 14.38 23.85
CA PRO A 152 -16.06 13.10 23.17
C PRO A 152 -16.61 13.26 21.76
N ALA A 153 -16.96 14.47 21.35
CA ALA A 153 -17.46 14.76 20.00
C ALA A 153 -16.44 14.39 18.88
N VAL A 154 -15.14 14.34 19.21
CA VAL A 154 -14.09 13.91 18.26
C VAL A 154 -14.21 12.44 17.84
N LEU A 155 -14.88 11.62 18.63
CA LEU A 155 -15.03 10.19 18.34
C LEU A 155 -15.95 9.90 17.14
N LEU A 156 -16.94 10.78 16.88
CA LEU A 156 -17.86 10.61 15.75
C LEU A 156 -17.15 10.78 14.39
N PRO A 157 -16.34 11.83 14.15
CA PRO A 157 -15.50 11.92 12.96
C PRO A 157 -14.56 10.72 12.78
N LEU A 158 -13.95 10.22 13.85
CA LEU A 158 -13.10 9.02 13.78
C LEU A 158 -13.89 7.78 13.38
N LEU A 159 -15.10 7.60 13.89
CA LEU A 159 -15.99 6.52 13.47
C LEU A 159 -16.36 6.65 11.97
N LYS A 160 -16.61 7.87 11.48
CA LYS A 160 -16.83 8.11 10.04
C LYS A 160 -15.60 7.72 9.21
N VAL A 161 -14.38 8.01 9.68
CA VAL A 161 -13.15 7.56 8.99
C VAL A 161 -13.10 6.04 8.94
N VAL A 162 -13.39 5.34 10.05
CA VAL A 162 -13.44 3.86 10.08
C VAL A 162 -14.41 3.35 9.02
N ILE A 163 -15.65 3.84 9.04
CA ILE A 163 -16.69 3.42 8.08
C ILE A 163 -16.25 3.73 6.64
N ALA A 164 -15.67 4.91 6.38
CA ALA A 164 -15.20 5.31 5.06
C ALA A 164 -14.11 4.38 4.52
N VAL A 165 -13.13 4.02 5.35
CA VAL A 165 -12.05 3.10 4.96
C VAL A 165 -12.59 1.69 4.71
N TYR A 166 -13.45 1.17 5.58
CA TYR A 166 -14.07 -0.15 5.39
C TYR A 166 -14.90 -0.18 4.09
N LEU A 167 -15.68 0.87 3.84
CA LEU A 167 -16.47 1.00 2.62
C LEU A 167 -15.58 1.08 1.38
N ALA A 168 -14.51 1.89 1.41
CA ALA A 168 -13.57 2.00 0.30
C ALA A 168 -12.90 0.65 0.00
N CYS A 169 -12.46 -0.08 1.04
CA CYS A 169 -11.88 -1.42 0.92
C CYS A 169 -12.89 -2.43 0.32
N LEU A 170 -14.14 -2.40 0.79
CA LEU A 170 -15.20 -3.27 0.28
C LEU A 170 -15.52 -2.98 -1.19
N LEU A 171 -15.69 -1.72 -1.55
CA LEU A 171 -15.97 -1.32 -2.93
C LEU A 171 -14.81 -1.69 -3.86
N HIS A 172 -13.56 -1.50 -3.42
CA HIS A 172 -12.40 -1.91 -4.18
C HIS A 172 -12.39 -3.44 -4.40
N ALA A 173 -12.61 -4.24 -3.35
CA ALA A 173 -12.64 -5.69 -3.47
C ALA A 173 -13.78 -6.19 -4.40
N VAL A 174 -14.96 -5.57 -4.32
CA VAL A 174 -16.12 -5.99 -5.12
C VAL A 174 -16.00 -5.53 -6.57
N PHE A 175 -15.70 -4.25 -6.80
CA PHE A 175 -15.71 -3.69 -8.15
C PHE A 175 -14.40 -3.94 -8.89
N VAL A 176 -13.25 -3.77 -8.27
CA VAL A 176 -11.97 -3.95 -8.96
C VAL A 176 -11.61 -5.43 -9.01
N TYR A 177 -11.42 -6.10 -7.88
CA TYR A 177 -11.06 -7.53 -7.91
C TYR A 177 -12.20 -8.39 -8.42
N GLY A 178 -13.47 -8.04 -8.10
CA GLY A 178 -14.64 -8.77 -8.62
C GLY A 178 -14.71 -8.74 -10.14
N SER A 179 -14.48 -7.59 -10.77
CA SER A 179 -14.43 -7.46 -12.23
C SER A 179 -13.24 -8.20 -12.82
N MET A 180 -12.05 -8.05 -12.22
CA MET A 180 -10.84 -8.76 -12.68
C MET A 180 -11.02 -10.27 -12.64
N ILE A 181 -11.50 -10.82 -11.53
CA ILE A 181 -11.73 -12.26 -11.38
C ILE A 181 -12.80 -12.78 -12.34
N LYS A 182 -13.91 -12.04 -12.48
CA LYS A 182 -15.00 -12.46 -13.36
C LYS A 182 -14.62 -12.38 -14.84
N PHE A 183 -14.08 -11.25 -15.28
CA PHE A 183 -13.86 -11.00 -16.72
C PHE A 183 -12.49 -11.45 -17.21
N LEU A 184 -11.43 -11.30 -16.41
CA LEU A 184 -10.08 -11.65 -16.82
C LEU A 184 -9.69 -13.08 -16.41
N ALA A 185 -9.94 -13.47 -15.14
CA ALA A 185 -9.68 -14.84 -14.70
C ALA A 185 -10.75 -15.84 -15.16
N GLY A 186 -11.99 -15.39 -15.43
CA GLY A 186 -13.09 -16.26 -15.83
C GLY A 186 -13.61 -17.12 -14.69
N MET A 187 -13.43 -16.68 -13.44
CA MET A 187 -13.87 -17.36 -12.24
C MET A 187 -15.01 -16.60 -11.57
N SER A 188 -15.94 -17.31 -10.92
CA SER A 188 -16.98 -16.66 -10.10
C SER A 188 -16.34 -15.95 -8.92
N PHE A 189 -16.72 -14.69 -8.71
CA PHE A 189 -16.26 -13.88 -7.57
C PHE A 189 -16.58 -14.55 -6.23
N ILE A 190 -17.75 -15.15 -6.09
CA ILE A 190 -18.14 -15.88 -4.88
C ILE A 190 -17.21 -17.07 -4.62
N LYS A 191 -16.84 -17.83 -5.67
CA LYS A 191 -15.86 -18.93 -5.56
C LYS A 191 -14.50 -18.40 -5.10
N PHE A 192 -14.06 -17.31 -5.68
CA PHE A 192 -12.80 -16.66 -5.32
C PHE A 192 -12.79 -16.22 -3.85
N ILE A 193 -13.79 -15.44 -3.41
CA ILE A 193 -13.87 -14.96 -2.03
C ILE A 193 -13.95 -16.11 -1.03
N LYS A 194 -14.74 -17.14 -1.30
CA LYS A 194 -14.78 -18.34 -0.43
C LYS A 194 -13.43 -19.05 -0.35
N GLY A 195 -12.71 -19.10 -1.47
CA GLY A 195 -11.39 -19.75 -1.51
C GLY A 195 -10.30 -18.99 -0.80
N ILE A 196 -10.33 -17.64 -0.83
CA ILE A 196 -9.33 -16.80 -0.17
C ILE A 196 -9.72 -16.43 1.27
N ALA A 197 -10.96 -16.69 1.70
CA ALA A 197 -11.47 -16.29 3.02
C ALA A 197 -10.58 -16.71 4.20
N PRO A 198 -10.00 -17.93 4.27
CA PRO A 198 -9.12 -18.28 5.39
C PRO A 198 -7.90 -17.34 5.49
N ALA A 199 -7.28 -17.00 4.36
CA ALA A 199 -6.15 -16.07 4.33
C ALA A 199 -6.61 -14.65 4.66
N SER A 200 -7.75 -14.19 4.12
CA SER A 200 -8.31 -12.86 4.40
C SER A 200 -8.64 -12.67 5.88
N LEU A 201 -9.20 -13.68 6.55
CA LEU A 201 -9.48 -13.64 8.00
C LEU A 201 -8.19 -13.60 8.82
N MET A 202 -7.17 -14.37 8.44
CA MET A 202 -5.86 -14.31 9.10
C MET A 202 -5.20 -12.95 8.89
N ALA A 203 -5.24 -12.39 7.69
CA ALA A 203 -4.72 -11.06 7.39
C ALA A 203 -5.46 -9.97 8.17
N PHE A 204 -6.78 -10.07 8.26
CA PHE A 204 -7.62 -9.16 9.03
C PHE A 204 -7.23 -9.14 10.52
N SER A 205 -6.95 -10.29 11.12
CA SER A 205 -6.58 -10.37 12.54
C SER A 205 -5.12 -9.99 12.80
N SER A 206 -4.20 -10.42 11.93
CA SER A 206 -2.75 -10.21 12.11
C SER A 206 -2.28 -8.83 11.66
N CYS A 207 -2.95 -8.22 10.67
CA CYS A 207 -2.50 -7.02 9.95
C CYS A 207 -1.11 -7.20 9.32
N SER A 208 -0.79 -8.41 8.86
CA SER A 208 0.50 -8.72 8.26
C SER A 208 0.34 -9.55 7.00
N SER A 209 0.58 -8.94 5.84
CA SER A 209 0.62 -9.65 4.55
C SER A 209 1.73 -10.70 4.51
N GLY A 210 2.90 -10.36 5.04
CA GLY A 210 4.04 -11.28 5.14
C GLY A 210 3.76 -12.47 6.05
N GLY A 211 3.14 -12.25 7.22
CA GLY A 211 2.75 -13.33 8.14
C GLY A 211 1.66 -14.23 7.59
N THR A 212 0.82 -13.71 6.69
CA THR A 212 -0.27 -14.47 6.06
C THR A 212 0.17 -15.19 4.77
N LEU A 213 1.32 -14.85 4.22
CA LEU A 213 1.80 -15.31 2.91
C LEU A 213 1.72 -16.83 2.70
N PRO A 214 2.13 -17.70 3.64
CA PRO A 214 2.02 -19.14 3.43
C PRO A 214 0.57 -19.61 3.23
N LEU A 215 -0.37 -19.01 3.95
CA LEU A 215 -1.79 -19.35 3.84
C LEU A 215 -2.39 -18.76 2.55
N THR A 216 -2.02 -17.54 2.17
CA THR A 216 -2.42 -16.94 0.90
C THR A 216 -1.96 -17.78 -0.28
N MET A 217 -0.73 -18.31 -0.23
CA MET A 217 -0.18 -19.21 -1.24
C MET A 217 -0.98 -20.50 -1.34
N SER A 218 -1.27 -21.15 -0.20
CA SER A 218 -2.11 -22.36 -0.17
C SER A 218 -3.51 -22.12 -0.75
N CYS A 219 -4.14 -21.00 -0.40
CA CYS A 219 -5.46 -20.62 -0.91
C CYS A 219 -5.44 -20.37 -2.42
N ALA A 220 -4.45 -19.62 -2.94
CA ALA A 220 -4.33 -19.32 -4.37
C ALA A 220 -4.09 -20.60 -5.20
N GLN A 221 -3.26 -21.52 -4.70
CA GLN A 221 -3.02 -22.82 -5.35
C GLN A 221 -4.28 -23.71 -5.38
N LYS A 222 -5.05 -23.74 -4.29
CA LYS A 222 -6.35 -24.44 -4.25
C LYS A 222 -7.38 -23.83 -5.21
N LEU A 223 -7.27 -22.55 -5.51
CA LEU A 223 -8.08 -21.85 -6.51
C LEU A 223 -7.62 -22.10 -7.95
N GLY A 224 -6.47 -22.76 -8.15
CA GLY A 224 -5.97 -23.20 -9.46
C GLY A 224 -4.72 -22.48 -9.95
N ALA A 225 -4.11 -21.62 -9.15
CA ALA A 225 -2.81 -21.05 -9.47
C ALA A 225 -1.71 -22.10 -9.46
N SER A 226 -0.80 -22.09 -10.42
CA SER A 226 0.37 -22.95 -10.43
C SER A 226 1.31 -22.59 -9.26
N LYS A 227 2.06 -23.60 -8.80
CA LYS A 227 3.06 -23.41 -7.75
C LYS A 227 4.13 -22.41 -8.18
N GLU A 228 4.53 -22.47 -9.44
CA GLU A 228 5.54 -21.57 -10.02
C GLU A 228 5.13 -20.11 -9.96
N VAL A 229 3.96 -19.77 -10.51
CA VAL A 229 3.45 -18.39 -10.52
C VAL A 229 3.14 -17.90 -9.11
N SER A 230 2.50 -18.74 -8.27
CA SER A 230 2.15 -18.35 -6.91
C SER A 230 3.38 -18.09 -6.03
N SER A 231 4.45 -18.87 -6.17
CA SER A 231 5.70 -18.69 -5.41
C SER A 231 6.45 -17.43 -5.81
N PHE A 232 6.14 -16.84 -6.94
CA PHE A 232 6.74 -15.60 -7.42
C PHE A 232 5.85 -14.38 -7.17
N VAL A 233 4.58 -14.43 -7.60
CA VAL A 233 3.68 -13.28 -7.59
C VAL A 233 3.27 -12.91 -6.16
N LEU A 234 2.97 -13.89 -5.29
CA LEU A 234 2.50 -13.61 -3.94
C LEU A 234 3.53 -12.97 -3.01
N PRO A 235 4.80 -13.43 -2.95
CA PRO A 235 5.84 -12.72 -2.18
C PRO A 235 6.09 -11.30 -2.70
N LEU A 236 6.03 -11.10 -4.02
CA LEU A 236 6.13 -9.79 -4.63
C LEU A 236 4.96 -8.89 -4.24
N GLY A 237 3.73 -9.42 -4.30
CA GLY A 237 2.51 -8.73 -3.88
C GLY A 237 2.55 -8.28 -2.44
N ALA A 238 2.99 -9.14 -1.52
CA ALA A 238 3.10 -8.83 -0.11
C ALA A 238 4.00 -7.61 0.21
N THR A 239 4.80 -7.14 -0.77
CA THR A 239 5.70 -5.98 -0.64
C THR A 239 5.37 -4.83 -1.59
N ILE A 240 4.58 -5.05 -2.64
CA ILE A 240 4.28 -4.04 -3.66
C ILE A 240 2.79 -3.71 -3.72
N ASN A 241 1.93 -4.68 -3.50
CA ASN A 241 0.49 -4.51 -3.63
C ASN A 241 -0.16 -4.09 -2.30
N MET A 242 -0.42 -2.81 -2.16
CA MET A 242 -0.98 -2.22 -0.93
C MET A 242 -2.28 -1.47 -1.22
N ASP A 243 -3.20 -2.09 -1.96
CA ASP A 243 -4.43 -1.45 -2.43
C ASP A 243 -5.34 -0.99 -1.28
N GLY A 244 -5.51 -1.82 -0.24
CA GLY A 244 -6.28 -1.42 0.93
C GLY A 244 -5.62 -0.25 1.68
N THR A 245 -4.28 -0.24 1.75
CA THR A 245 -3.53 0.87 2.32
C THR A 245 -3.65 2.13 1.47
N ALA A 246 -3.65 1.99 0.15
CA ALA A 246 -3.84 3.09 -0.79
C ALA A 246 -5.24 3.73 -0.68
N ALA A 247 -6.28 2.91 -0.57
CA ALA A 247 -7.64 3.40 -0.32
C ALA A 247 -7.74 4.18 1.01
N TYR A 248 -7.14 3.64 2.08
CA TYR A 248 -7.03 4.32 3.37
C TYR A 248 -6.30 5.67 3.25
N GLN A 249 -5.20 5.74 2.51
CA GLN A 249 -4.44 6.97 2.32
C GLN A 249 -5.29 8.05 1.65
N GLY A 250 -6.12 7.69 0.67
CA GLY A 250 -7.06 8.60 0.02
C GLY A 250 -8.08 9.17 1.01
N VAL A 251 -8.71 8.31 1.81
CA VAL A 251 -9.70 8.72 2.83
C VAL A 251 -9.05 9.61 3.90
N CYS A 252 -7.90 9.19 4.44
CA CYS A 252 -7.26 9.89 5.56
C CYS A 252 -6.62 11.23 5.14
N ALA A 253 -6.08 11.33 3.93
CA ALA A 253 -5.58 12.61 3.41
C ALA A 253 -6.71 13.64 3.32
N LEU A 254 -7.89 13.24 2.83
CA LEU A 254 -9.06 14.11 2.80
C LEU A 254 -9.60 14.42 4.20
N PHE A 255 -9.63 13.43 5.11
CA PHE A 255 -10.00 13.69 6.50
C PHE A 255 -9.13 14.78 7.13
N ILE A 256 -7.81 14.70 6.95
CA ILE A 256 -6.88 15.70 7.49
C ILE A 256 -7.10 17.07 6.80
N ALA A 257 -7.27 17.12 5.48
CA ALA A 257 -7.55 18.36 4.79
C ALA A 257 -8.85 19.02 5.31
N GLN A 258 -9.92 18.25 5.44
CA GLN A 258 -11.22 18.71 5.96
C GLN A 258 -11.13 19.16 7.44
N LEU A 259 -10.35 18.45 8.26
CA LEU A 259 -10.15 18.77 9.68
C LEU A 259 -9.56 20.18 9.88
N TYR A 260 -8.71 20.59 8.96
CA TYR A 260 -8.07 21.92 8.97
C TYR A 260 -8.72 22.93 8.02
N GLY A 261 -9.85 22.59 7.40
CA GLY A 261 -10.55 23.47 6.47
C GLY A 261 -9.75 23.78 5.20
N ILE A 262 -8.90 22.86 4.76
CA ILE A 262 -8.05 23.01 3.58
C ILE A 262 -8.73 22.36 2.37
N ASP A 263 -9.10 23.16 1.38
CA ASP A 263 -9.62 22.66 0.12
C ASP A 263 -8.46 22.19 -0.78
N LEU A 264 -8.50 20.93 -1.19
CA LEU A 264 -7.50 20.37 -2.08
C LEU A 264 -7.79 20.75 -3.53
N THR A 265 -6.75 21.20 -4.22
CA THR A 265 -6.79 21.46 -5.66
C THR A 265 -6.72 20.17 -6.47
N ALA A 266 -7.15 20.19 -7.75
CA ALA A 266 -7.04 19.04 -8.65
C ALA A 266 -5.59 18.52 -8.76
N SER A 267 -4.60 19.41 -8.73
CA SER A 267 -3.17 19.02 -8.73
C SER A 267 -2.78 18.25 -7.46
N GLN A 268 -3.34 18.63 -6.30
CA GLN A 268 -3.09 17.91 -5.04
C GLN A 268 -3.75 16.53 -5.04
N TYR A 269 -4.96 16.39 -5.60
CA TYR A 269 -5.58 15.08 -5.82
C TYR A 269 -4.69 14.18 -6.69
N MET A 270 -4.17 14.70 -7.80
CA MET A 270 -3.23 13.95 -8.64
C MET A 270 -1.93 13.60 -7.89
N THR A 271 -1.43 14.50 -7.05
CA THR A 271 -0.27 14.23 -6.20
C THR A 271 -0.54 13.08 -5.23
N ILE A 272 -1.73 13.00 -4.62
CA ILE A 272 -2.11 11.88 -3.75
C ILE A 272 -2.10 10.57 -4.55
N ILE A 273 -2.72 10.56 -5.73
CA ILE A 273 -2.80 9.36 -6.57
C ILE A 273 -1.39 8.88 -6.95
N VAL A 274 -0.55 9.75 -7.49
CA VAL A 274 0.80 9.38 -7.94
C VAL A 274 1.67 8.98 -6.75
N THR A 275 1.70 9.80 -5.70
CA THR A 275 2.56 9.54 -4.53
C THR A 275 2.12 8.29 -3.79
N GLY A 276 0.82 8.08 -3.60
CA GLY A 276 0.28 6.91 -2.93
C GLY A 276 0.50 5.63 -3.74
N THR A 277 0.33 5.68 -5.07
CA THR A 277 0.63 4.54 -5.95
C THR A 277 2.11 4.16 -5.89
N LEU A 278 3.02 5.14 -5.92
CA LEU A 278 4.45 4.88 -5.78
C LEU A 278 4.82 4.43 -4.36
N ALA A 279 4.16 4.97 -3.34
CA ALA A 279 4.38 4.59 -1.95
C ALA A 279 3.98 3.13 -1.68
N SER A 280 2.97 2.61 -2.39
CA SER A 280 2.55 1.22 -2.26
C SER A 280 3.69 0.24 -2.53
N ILE A 281 4.55 0.56 -3.53
CA ILE A 281 5.71 -0.25 -3.90
C ILE A 281 6.76 -0.37 -2.76
N GLY A 282 6.68 0.44 -1.73
CA GLY A 282 7.67 0.44 -0.65
C GLY A 282 7.12 0.15 0.73
N THR A 283 5.83 -0.10 0.79
CA THR A 283 5.17 -0.37 2.06
C THR A 283 5.45 -1.79 2.51
N ALA A 284 6.06 -1.95 3.69
CA ALA A 284 6.29 -3.28 4.25
C ALA A 284 4.96 -3.95 4.62
N GLY A 285 4.86 -5.26 4.39
CA GLY A 285 3.69 -6.07 4.76
C GLY A 285 3.61 -6.39 6.27
N VAL A 286 3.83 -5.38 7.12
CA VAL A 286 3.82 -5.48 8.58
C VAL A 286 2.86 -4.44 9.17
N PRO A 287 2.32 -4.67 10.39
CA PRO A 287 1.40 -3.76 11.04
C PRO A 287 1.94 -2.33 11.15
N GLY A 288 1.09 -1.33 10.90
CA GLY A 288 1.42 0.09 11.05
C GLY A 288 2.23 0.72 9.92
N ALA A 289 2.72 -0.05 8.94
CA ALA A 289 3.50 0.49 7.83
C ALA A 289 2.71 1.52 6.98
N GLY A 290 1.41 1.30 6.83
CA GLY A 290 0.52 2.20 6.09
C GLY A 290 0.41 3.59 6.72
N PHE A 291 0.47 3.70 8.04
CA PHE A 291 0.45 4.97 8.74
C PHE A 291 1.70 5.81 8.44
N ILE A 292 2.88 5.18 8.36
CA ILE A 292 4.12 5.87 7.98
C ILE A 292 3.99 6.44 6.55
N MET A 293 3.38 5.69 5.64
CA MET A 293 3.16 6.16 4.27
C MET A 293 2.12 7.29 4.19
N LEU A 294 1.11 7.28 5.07
CA LEU A 294 0.17 8.40 5.18
C LEU A 294 0.90 9.70 5.56
N THR A 295 1.77 9.68 6.56
CA THR A 295 2.53 10.88 6.95
C THR A 295 3.39 11.44 5.81
N MET A 296 3.90 10.57 4.95
CA MET A 296 4.62 10.97 3.76
C MET A 296 3.71 11.71 2.75
N ILE A 297 2.51 11.21 2.51
CA ILE A 297 1.54 11.87 1.62
C ILE A 297 1.17 13.24 2.19
N LEU A 298 0.85 13.33 3.49
CA LEU A 298 0.53 14.59 4.15
C LEU A 298 1.67 15.61 4.01
N THR A 299 2.90 15.18 4.24
CA THR A 299 4.10 16.01 4.07
C THR A 299 4.25 16.50 2.62
N SER A 300 4.00 15.63 1.63
CA SER A 300 4.11 15.99 0.22
C SER A 300 3.07 17.03 -0.23
N LEU A 301 1.96 17.10 0.48
CA LEU A 301 0.86 18.05 0.26
C LEU A 301 1.01 19.32 1.10
N GLY A 302 1.96 19.36 2.05
CA GLY A 302 2.06 20.43 3.03
C GLY A 302 0.94 20.43 4.07
N LEU A 303 0.24 19.29 4.25
CA LEU A 303 -0.81 19.18 5.25
C LEU A 303 -0.23 19.03 6.67
N PRO A 304 -0.91 19.55 7.71
CA PRO A 304 -0.47 19.42 9.09
C PRO A 304 -0.39 17.95 9.54
N LEU A 305 0.74 17.57 10.14
CA LEU A 305 0.94 16.20 10.61
C LEU A 305 0.27 15.94 11.97
N GLU A 306 -0.06 16.99 12.70
CA GLU A 306 -0.67 16.91 14.05
C GLU A 306 -1.99 16.14 14.02
N GLY A 307 -2.80 16.32 12.98
CA GLY A 307 -4.05 15.59 12.79
C GLY A 307 -3.86 14.09 12.58
N SER A 308 -2.66 13.65 12.16
CA SER A 308 -2.37 12.23 11.98
C SER A 308 -2.37 11.47 13.32
N ALA A 309 -2.18 12.15 14.44
CA ALA A 309 -2.27 11.55 15.77
C ALA A 309 -3.66 10.93 16.04
N LEU A 310 -4.73 11.56 15.50
CA LEU A 310 -6.09 11.01 15.59
C LEU A 310 -6.21 9.69 14.83
N ILE A 311 -5.62 9.65 13.63
CA ILE A 311 -5.59 8.43 12.80
C ILE A 311 -4.76 7.34 13.48
N ALA A 312 -3.60 7.69 14.07
CA ALA A 312 -2.75 6.75 14.79
C ALA A 312 -3.54 6.00 15.89
N GLY A 313 -4.47 6.72 16.56
CA GLY A 313 -5.30 6.14 17.61
C GLY A 313 -6.27 5.05 17.14
N ILE A 314 -6.67 5.07 15.90
CA ILE A 314 -7.58 4.07 15.31
C ILE A 314 -6.89 3.21 14.24
N ASP A 315 -5.58 3.40 13.99
CA ASP A 315 -4.88 2.77 12.86
C ASP A 315 -4.98 1.25 12.88
N ARG A 316 -4.96 0.62 14.05
CA ARG A 316 -5.10 -0.83 14.16
C ARG A 316 -6.42 -1.33 13.57
N ILE A 317 -7.53 -0.64 13.86
CA ILE A 317 -8.85 -0.98 13.32
C ILE A 317 -8.88 -0.76 11.81
N LEU A 318 -8.20 0.29 11.34
CA LEU A 318 -8.10 0.59 9.91
C LEU A 318 -7.19 -0.40 9.17
N ASP A 319 -6.17 -0.96 9.85
CA ASP A 319 -5.22 -1.90 9.25
C ASP A 319 -5.83 -3.28 8.97
N MET A 320 -6.82 -3.69 9.73
CA MET A 320 -7.51 -4.97 9.56
C MET A 320 -8.10 -5.14 8.14
N PRO A 321 -8.99 -4.27 7.65
CA PRO A 321 -9.54 -4.39 6.30
C PRO A 321 -8.50 -4.11 5.22
N ARG A 322 -7.56 -3.19 5.46
CA ARG A 322 -6.48 -2.86 4.51
C ARG A 322 -5.66 -4.10 4.15
N THR A 323 -5.17 -4.80 5.18
CA THR A 323 -4.34 -5.99 4.98
C THR A 323 -5.13 -7.14 4.33
N SER A 324 -6.39 -7.31 4.71
CA SER A 324 -7.28 -8.29 4.09
C SER A 324 -7.46 -8.03 2.59
N VAL A 325 -7.64 -6.76 2.19
CA VAL A 325 -7.76 -6.34 0.78
C VAL A 325 -6.44 -6.52 0.04
N ASN A 326 -5.29 -6.16 0.65
CA ASN A 326 -3.98 -6.32 0.04
C ASN A 326 -3.75 -7.79 -0.40
N ILE A 327 -3.87 -8.75 0.52
CA ILE A 327 -3.64 -10.17 0.19
C ILE A 327 -4.69 -10.75 -0.75
N THR A 328 -5.91 -10.19 -0.74
CA THR A 328 -6.95 -10.58 -1.69
C THR A 328 -6.56 -10.15 -3.11
N GLY A 329 -5.99 -8.95 -3.26
CA GLY A 329 -5.40 -8.47 -4.51
C GLY A 329 -4.22 -9.31 -4.98
N ASP A 330 -3.32 -9.70 -4.06
CA ASP A 330 -2.20 -10.59 -4.35
C ASP A 330 -2.68 -11.89 -5.00
N ALA A 331 -3.70 -12.51 -4.40
CA ALA A 331 -4.29 -13.75 -4.93
C ALA A 331 -5.03 -13.54 -6.26
N ALA A 332 -5.75 -12.41 -6.41
CA ALA A 332 -6.44 -12.08 -7.65
C ALA A 332 -5.45 -11.93 -8.81
N VAL A 333 -4.42 -11.11 -8.64
CA VAL A 333 -3.38 -10.91 -9.66
C VAL A 333 -2.63 -12.21 -9.96
N THR A 334 -2.35 -13.03 -8.95
CA THR A 334 -1.73 -14.36 -9.15
C THR A 334 -2.54 -15.22 -10.10
N LEU A 335 -3.86 -15.31 -9.91
CA LEU A 335 -4.74 -16.08 -10.78
C LEU A 335 -4.80 -15.52 -12.21
N LEU A 336 -4.76 -14.20 -12.36
CA LEU A 336 -4.74 -13.54 -13.66
C LEU A 336 -3.46 -13.82 -14.43
N VAL A 337 -2.33 -13.65 -13.75
CA VAL A 337 -1.01 -13.88 -14.35
C VAL A 337 -0.86 -15.34 -14.73
N ASP A 338 -1.24 -16.28 -13.85
CA ASP A 338 -1.19 -17.72 -14.12
C ASP A 338 -2.03 -18.10 -15.35
N LYS A 339 -3.26 -17.57 -15.45
CA LYS A 339 -4.10 -17.80 -16.64
C LYS A 339 -3.46 -17.25 -17.92
N SER A 340 -2.85 -16.05 -17.83
CA SER A 340 -2.16 -15.44 -18.96
C SER A 340 -0.95 -16.26 -19.42
N GLU A 341 -0.19 -16.85 -18.48
CA GLU A 341 0.97 -17.68 -18.78
C GLU A 341 0.56 -19.04 -19.37
N LYS A 342 -0.52 -19.66 -18.88
CA LYS A 342 -1.08 -20.90 -19.47
C LYS A 342 -1.49 -20.68 -20.92
N LYS A 343 -2.21 -19.60 -21.22
CA LYS A 343 -2.58 -19.27 -22.63
C LYS A 343 -1.36 -19.03 -23.52
N HIS A 344 -0.30 -18.45 -22.97
CA HIS A 344 0.92 -18.23 -23.74
C HIS A 344 1.65 -19.54 -24.04
N ALA A 345 1.73 -20.43 -23.07
CA ALA A 345 2.31 -21.76 -23.25
C ALA A 345 1.52 -22.61 -24.26
N GLU A 346 0.18 -22.52 -24.25
CA GLU A 346 -0.68 -23.18 -25.24
C GLU A 346 -0.45 -22.64 -26.66
N ALA A 347 -0.18 -21.31 -26.79
CA ALA A 347 0.08 -20.68 -28.08
C ALA A 347 1.49 -20.98 -28.64
N GLU A 348 2.44 -21.32 -27.80
CA GLU A 348 3.80 -21.71 -28.18
C GLU A 348 3.96 -23.23 -28.39
N ALA A 349 2.95 -24.03 -28.02
CA ALA A 349 2.98 -25.47 -28.23
C ALA A 349 2.95 -25.77 -29.76
N PRO A 350 3.87 -26.60 -30.28
CA PRO A 350 3.88 -26.95 -31.70
C PRO A 350 2.58 -27.65 -32.06
N LEU A 351 1.97 -27.20 -33.16
CA LEU A 351 0.83 -27.88 -33.79
C LEU A 351 1.35 -29.22 -34.39
N TYR A 352 1.20 -30.30 -33.66
CA TYR A 352 1.39 -31.66 -34.17
C TYR A 352 0.07 -32.21 -34.67
#